data_70e5a91740e61fb46b5566073e710f71
#
_entry.id   70e5a91740e61fb46b5566073e710f71
#
_cell.length_a   1.000
_cell.length_b   1.000
_cell.length_c   1.000
_cell.angle_alpha   90.00
_cell.angle_beta   90.00
_cell.angle_gamma   90.00
#
_symmetry.space_group_name_H-M   'P 1'
#
loop_
_entity.id
_entity.type
_entity.pdbx_description
1 polymer ?
#
loop_
_entity_poly.entity_id
_entity_poly.type
_entity_poly.pdbx_seq_one_letter_code
_entity_poly.pdbx_strand_id
1 'polypeptide(L)'
;MSKAVFFCVGTGGHVLPVLNIVKTISKKGINESDMLVVTDKRGEQYFSDSSLEIITYPFVSSTKGILGYFFKMFKIVISVFVIFKKLRKLNISFIFTTGAYIAPVAAVLSMMLRTKFYIQEQNIFAGLGNKVSAFRANSVFTSFPNTKNISQKKIDFSGPVLNLDVEKIRDNSNSNITIGFQGGSQGSKEINDLAIEFAKDPIYENIKIIHIVGKSHNSSTINSKNYVSYDFIENMDNYYDSIDIQVSRAGGGSLEAAFLNIPQLLVPYKHGTTSQHQLLNAQFLEKKGAAKIITSYEELKTMLNSYLDDELSKLEFNIQAGNDHIGKVLINEIN
;
A
#
# COMPACT_ATOMS: atom_id res chain seq x y z
N MET A 1 16.29 -25.98 -6.47
CA MET A 1 16.40 -24.71 -5.70
C MET A 1 15.21 -24.59 -4.77
N SER A 2 15.35 -23.89 -3.67
CA SER A 2 14.23 -23.65 -2.75
C SER A 2 13.36 -22.49 -3.28
N LYS A 3 12.04 -22.56 -3.08
CA LYS A 3 11.10 -21.53 -3.55
C LYS A 3 10.67 -20.59 -2.41
N ALA A 4 10.60 -19.30 -2.68
CA ALA A 4 9.95 -18.32 -1.85
C ALA A 4 8.46 -18.19 -2.24
N VAL A 5 7.56 -18.21 -1.26
CA VAL A 5 6.11 -18.15 -1.53
C VAL A 5 5.50 -16.89 -0.92
N PHE A 6 4.85 -16.09 -1.74
CA PHE A 6 4.24 -14.81 -1.36
C PHE A 6 2.72 -14.90 -1.41
N PHE A 7 2.06 -14.46 -0.34
CA PHE A 7 0.60 -14.43 -0.24
C PHE A 7 0.11 -12.98 -0.17
N CYS A 8 -0.68 -12.58 -1.15
CA CYS A 8 -1.35 -11.28 -1.17
C CYS A 8 -2.68 -11.36 -1.90
N VAL A 9 -3.66 -10.58 -1.50
CA VAL A 9 -4.99 -10.57 -2.14
C VAL A 9 -5.61 -9.19 -2.14
N GLY A 10 -6.53 -8.98 -3.06
CA GLY A 10 -7.34 -7.78 -3.12
C GLY A 10 -6.80 -6.71 -4.03
N THR A 11 -6.73 -5.49 -3.54
CA THR A 11 -6.32 -4.31 -4.31
C THR A 11 -4.86 -3.93 -4.06
N GLY A 12 -4.38 -2.90 -4.72
CA GLY A 12 -2.97 -2.46 -4.66
C GLY A 12 -2.38 -2.35 -3.26
N GLY A 13 -3.16 -1.99 -2.24
CA GLY A 13 -2.66 -1.83 -0.86
C GLY A 13 -1.99 -3.08 -0.26
N HIS A 14 -2.39 -4.28 -0.65
CA HIS A 14 -1.75 -5.53 -0.20
C HIS A 14 -0.89 -6.20 -1.28
N VAL A 15 -1.17 -5.91 -2.55
CA VAL A 15 -0.50 -6.58 -3.68
C VAL A 15 0.79 -5.87 -4.07
N LEU A 16 0.77 -4.53 -4.17
CA LEU A 16 1.95 -3.75 -4.54
C LEU A 16 3.16 -3.95 -3.62
N PRO A 17 3.00 -4.04 -2.27
CA PRO A 17 4.14 -4.34 -1.42
C PRO A 17 4.79 -5.70 -1.72
N VAL A 18 4.00 -6.74 -2.03
CA VAL A 18 4.57 -8.02 -2.47
C VAL A 18 5.33 -7.85 -3.77
N LEU A 19 4.73 -7.21 -4.77
CA LEU A 19 5.37 -6.96 -6.06
C LEU A 19 6.71 -6.22 -5.89
N ASN A 20 6.75 -5.21 -5.01
CA ASN A 20 7.97 -4.44 -4.77
C ASN A 20 9.05 -5.21 -4.02
N ILE A 21 8.67 -6.07 -3.08
CA ILE A 21 9.62 -6.98 -2.44
C ILE A 21 10.16 -8.00 -3.45
N VAL A 22 9.31 -8.57 -4.29
CA VAL A 22 9.74 -9.47 -5.38
C VAL A 22 10.74 -8.76 -6.29
N LYS A 23 10.42 -7.55 -6.78
CA LYS A 23 11.33 -6.73 -7.60
C LYS A 23 12.66 -6.47 -6.88
N THR A 24 12.62 -6.15 -5.59
CA THR A 24 13.85 -5.91 -4.78
C THR A 24 14.72 -7.17 -4.69
N ILE A 25 14.11 -8.32 -4.47
CA ILE A 25 14.81 -9.61 -4.38
C ILE A 25 15.37 -9.99 -5.77
N SER A 26 14.62 -9.78 -6.85
CA SER A 26 15.06 -10.05 -8.23
C SER A 26 16.23 -9.16 -8.64
N LYS A 27 16.21 -7.86 -8.31
CA LYS A 27 17.34 -6.94 -8.54
C LYS A 27 18.62 -7.41 -7.83
N LYS A 28 18.50 -8.18 -6.75
CA LYS A 28 19.61 -8.75 -5.97
C LYS A 28 20.03 -10.16 -6.43
N GLY A 29 19.56 -10.62 -7.58
CA GLY A 29 20.03 -11.84 -8.25
C GLY A 29 19.22 -13.12 -7.99
N ILE A 30 18.09 -13.05 -7.27
CA ILE A 30 17.19 -14.21 -7.14
C ILE A 30 16.24 -14.24 -8.35
N ASN A 31 16.19 -15.36 -9.05
CA ASN A 31 15.33 -15.50 -10.22
C ASN A 31 13.84 -15.51 -9.84
N GLU A 32 13.01 -14.90 -10.66
CA GLU A 32 11.55 -14.96 -10.49
C GLU A 32 11.01 -16.39 -10.54
N SER A 33 11.67 -17.28 -11.30
CA SER A 33 11.35 -18.71 -11.32
C SER A 33 11.47 -19.41 -9.97
N ASP A 34 12.23 -18.84 -9.01
CA ASP A 34 12.36 -19.34 -7.63
C ASP A 34 11.34 -18.71 -6.68
N MET A 35 10.45 -17.88 -7.20
CA MET A 35 9.39 -17.21 -6.48
C MET A 35 8.01 -17.65 -6.99
N LEU A 36 7.03 -17.73 -6.08
CA LEU A 36 5.65 -18.09 -6.36
C LEU A 36 4.71 -17.16 -5.63
N VAL A 37 3.67 -16.69 -6.31
CA VAL A 37 2.66 -15.81 -5.72
C VAL A 37 1.31 -16.53 -5.62
N VAL A 38 0.70 -16.49 -4.44
CA VAL A 38 -0.68 -16.91 -4.20
C VAL A 38 -1.54 -15.66 -4.05
N THR A 39 -2.43 -15.43 -5.01
CA THR A 39 -3.27 -14.22 -5.05
C THR A 39 -4.70 -14.53 -5.52
N ASP A 40 -5.63 -13.58 -5.39
CA ASP A 40 -6.97 -13.68 -5.99
C ASP A 40 -6.99 -13.04 -7.40
N LYS A 41 -8.11 -13.20 -8.12
CA LYS A 41 -8.26 -12.63 -9.47
C LYS A 41 -8.03 -11.11 -9.55
N ARG A 42 -8.28 -10.39 -8.44
CA ARG A 42 -8.04 -8.94 -8.39
C ARG A 42 -6.56 -8.62 -8.28
N GLY A 43 -5.81 -9.49 -7.60
CA GLY A 43 -4.38 -9.33 -7.45
C GLY A 43 -3.59 -9.79 -8.69
N GLU A 44 -4.10 -10.76 -9.46
CA GLU A 44 -3.41 -11.28 -10.67
C GLU A 44 -3.00 -10.17 -11.65
N GLN A 45 -3.87 -9.18 -11.86
CA GLN A 45 -3.62 -8.09 -12.81
C GLN A 45 -2.34 -7.29 -12.53
N TYR A 46 -1.85 -7.29 -11.28
CA TYR A 46 -0.62 -6.58 -10.92
C TYR A 46 0.65 -7.35 -11.25
N PHE A 47 0.53 -8.63 -11.62
CA PHE A 47 1.64 -9.51 -11.97
C PHE A 47 1.65 -9.91 -13.45
N SER A 48 0.84 -9.27 -14.31
CA SER A 48 0.72 -9.60 -15.74
C SER A 48 2.05 -9.54 -16.49
N ASP A 49 2.91 -8.60 -16.10
CA ASP A 49 4.20 -8.33 -16.75
C ASP A 49 5.38 -9.05 -16.08
N SER A 50 5.10 -9.96 -15.14
CA SER A 50 6.10 -10.76 -14.45
C SER A 50 6.15 -12.19 -14.98
N SER A 51 7.29 -12.85 -14.83
CA SER A 51 7.46 -14.29 -15.11
C SER A 51 7.17 -15.18 -13.89
N LEU A 52 6.56 -14.65 -12.87
CA LEU A 52 6.23 -15.34 -11.62
C LEU A 52 5.21 -16.46 -11.84
N GLU A 53 5.41 -17.57 -11.16
CA GLU A 53 4.38 -18.61 -11.06
C GLU A 53 3.24 -18.12 -10.14
N ILE A 54 2.00 -18.11 -10.65
CA ILE A 54 0.83 -17.63 -9.91
C ILE A 54 -0.10 -18.80 -9.58
N ILE A 55 -0.50 -18.88 -8.31
CA ILE A 55 -1.60 -19.74 -7.86
C ILE A 55 -2.79 -18.84 -7.50
N THR A 56 -3.87 -18.96 -8.27
CA THR A 56 -5.10 -18.21 -7.98
C THR A 56 -5.83 -18.80 -6.79
N TYR A 57 -6.02 -17.99 -5.77
CA TYR A 57 -6.84 -18.28 -4.62
C TYR A 57 -8.30 -17.90 -4.91
N PRO A 58 -9.28 -18.77 -4.70
CA PRO A 58 -10.67 -18.43 -4.98
C PRO A 58 -11.14 -17.28 -4.08
N PHE A 59 -11.60 -16.19 -4.72
CA PHE A 59 -12.16 -15.04 -4.01
C PHE A 59 -13.41 -15.48 -3.25
N VAL A 60 -13.41 -15.25 -1.95
CA VAL A 60 -14.57 -15.49 -1.10
C VAL A 60 -15.35 -14.18 -0.98
N SER A 61 -16.35 -13.99 -1.84
CA SER A 61 -17.26 -12.84 -1.75
C SER A 61 -17.96 -12.80 -0.38
N SER A 62 -18.31 -11.60 0.07
CA SER A 62 -19.10 -11.43 1.30
C SER A 62 -20.50 -12.04 1.10
N THR A 63 -20.71 -13.23 1.61
CA THR A 63 -22.04 -13.84 1.68
C THR A 63 -22.71 -13.37 2.96
N LYS A 64 -23.95 -12.88 2.86
CA LYS A 64 -24.76 -12.47 4.02
C LYS A 64 -25.38 -13.71 4.69
N GLY A 65 -25.49 -13.68 6.03
CA GLY A 65 -26.14 -14.70 6.82
C GLY A 65 -25.23 -15.84 7.31
N ILE A 66 -25.75 -16.61 8.30
CA ILE A 66 -25.01 -17.69 8.97
C ILE A 66 -24.60 -18.80 7.99
N LEU A 67 -25.50 -19.23 7.11
CA LEU A 67 -25.23 -20.24 6.07
C LEU A 67 -24.10 -19.78 5.12
N GLY A 68 -24.11 -18.50 4.73
CA GLY A 68 -23.05 -17.93 3.91
C GLY A 68 -21.69 -17.92 4.61
N TYR A 69 -21.67 -17.72 5.92
CA TYR A 69 -20.44 -17.81 6.72
C TYR A 69 -19.87 -19.23 6.74
N PHE A 70 -20.70 -20.26 6.97
CA PHE A 70 -20.27 -21.65 6.92
C PHE A 70 -19.74 -22.05 5.54
N PHE A 71 -20.40 -21.61 4.47
CA PHE A 71 -19.96 -21.86 3.09
C PHE A 71 -18.61 -21.20 2.78
N LYS A 72 -18.40 -20.01 3.32
CA LYS A 72 -17.13 -19.28 3.23
C LYS A 72 -16.01 -20.03 3.96
N MET A 73 -16.25 -20.46 5.19
CA MET A 73 -15.26 -21.24 5.96
C MET A 73 -14.92 -22.56 5.27
N PHE A 74 -15.90 -23.26 4.74
CA PHE A 74 -15.70 -24.50 3.98
C PHE A 74 -14.82 -24.28 2.74
N LYS A 75 -15.09 -23.23 1.95
CA LYS A 75 -14.25 -22.86 0.80
C LYS A 75 -12.81 -22.54 1.22
N ILE A 76 -12.62 -21.82 2.32
CA ILE A 76 -11.27 -21.52 2.85
C ILE A 76 -10.53 -22.82 3.18
N VAL A 77 -11.16 -23.75 3.88
CA VAL A 77 -10.56 -25.04 4.24
C VAL A 77 -10.17 -25.84 2.99
N ILE A 78 -11.06 -25.95 2.01
CA ILE A 78 -10.75 -26.64 0.74
C ILE A 78 -9.56 -25.96 0.05
N SER A 79 -9.54 -24.63 0.00
CA SER A 79 -8.46 -23.88 -0.63
C SER A 79 -7.12 -24.13 0.05
N VAL A 80 -7.08 -24.20 1.39
CA VAL A 80 -5.88 -24.57 2.14
C VAL A 80 -5.36 -25.93 1.69
N PHE A 81 -6.24 -26.94 1.59
CA PHE A 81 -5.83 -28.28 1.15
C PHE A 81 -5.34 -28.31 -0.31
N VAL A 82 -6.00 -27.59 -1.21
CA VAL A 82 -5.59 -27.52 -2.63
C VAL A 82 -4.22 -26.87 -2.76
N ILE A 83 -4.00 -25.75 -2.08
CA ILE A 83 -2.70 -25.05 -2.10
C ILE A 83 -1.64 -25.93 -1.42
N PHE A 84 -1.95 -26.54 -0.27
CA PHE A 84 -1.02 -27.44 0.42
C PHE A 84 -0.55 -28.58 -0.49
N LYS A 85 -1.46 -29.24 -1.24
CA LYS A 85 -1.09 -30.32 -2.18
C LYS A 85 -0.12 -29.86 -3.26
N LYS A 86 -0.23 -28.61 -3.72
CA LYS A 86 0.74 -28.03 -4.66
C LYS A 86 2.07 -27.73 -3.99
N LEU A 87 2.02 -26.99 -2.87
CA LEU A 87 3.22 -26.49 -2.20
C LEU A 87 4.07 -27.60 -1.56
N ARG A 88 3.47 -28.67 -1.03
CA ARG A 88 4.21 -29.78 -0.38
C ARG A 88 5.15 -30.55 -1.31
N LYS A 89 5.00 -30.36 -2.63
CA LYS A 89 5.89 -30.96 -3.65
C LYS A 89 7.10 -30.09 -3.92
N LEU A 90 7.15 -28.88 -3.38
CA LEU A 90 8.20 -27.91 -3.56
C LEU A 90 9.06 -27.85 -2.29
N ASN A 91 10.34 -27.59 -2.46
CA ASN A 91 11.18 -27.17 -1.35
C ASN A 91 10.96 -25.68 -1.09
N ILE A 92 10.37 -25.30 0.06
CA ILE A 92 9.97 -23.93 0.35
C ILE A 92 10.88 -23.36 1.44
N SER A 93 11.57 -22.26 1.13
CA SER A 93 12.40 -21.53 2.06
C SER A 93 11.56 -20.79 3.11
N PHE A 94 10.60 -20.02 2.64
CA PHE A 94 9.72 -19.24 3.50
C PHE A 94 8.36 -18.95 2.84
N ILE A 95 7.41 -18.56 3.68
CA ILE A 95 6.15 -17.94 3.28
C ILE A 95 6.12 -16.49 3.78
N PHE A 96 5.75 -15.55 2.91
CA PHE A 96 5.62 -14.13 3.22
C PHE A 96 4.20 -13.66 2.90
N THR A 97 3.65 -12.74 3.70
CA THR A 97 2.33 -12.14 3.44
C THR A 97 2.27 -10.67 3.85
N THR A 98 1.46 -9.89 3.15
CA THR A 98 1.15 -8.50 3.45
C THR A 98 -0.19 -8.33 4.18
N GLY A 99 -0.84 -9.44 4.57
CA GLY A 99 -2.04 -9.38 5.39
C GLY A 99 -3.34 -9.70 4.66
N ALA A 100 -4.40 -8.97 5.01
CA ALA A 100 -5.77 -9.24 4.62
C ALA A 100 -6.27 -10.63 5.12
N TYR A 101 -7.36 -11.12 4.53
CA TYR A 101 -7.98 -12.41 4.91
C TYR A 101 -7.15 -13.64 4.53
N ILE A 102 -6.11 -13.49 3.71
CA ILE A 102 -5.22 -14.59 3.31
C ILE A 102 -4.11 -14.87 4.33
N ALA A 103 -3.79 -13.91 5.21
CA ALA A 103 -2.72 -14.09 6.19
C ALA A 103 -2.92 -15.30 7.12
N PRO A 104 -4.12 -15.59 7.68
CA PRO A 104 -4.34 -16.80 8.45
C PRO A 104 -4.15 -18.09 7.63
N VAL A 105 -4.49 -18.07 6.34
CA VAL A 105 -4.26 -19.20 5.43
C VAL A 105 -2.77 -19.45 5.24
N ALA A 106 -1.99 -18.38 5.00
CA ALA A 106 -0.53 -18.45 4.88
C ALA A 106 0.12 -18.97 6.18
N ALA A 107 -0.36 -18.52 7.34
CA ALA A 107 0.11 -18.99 8.64
C ALA A 107 -0.13 -20.49 8.84
N VAL A 108 -1.35 -20.99 8.54
CA VAL A 108 -1.68 -22.42 8.63
C VAL A 108 -0.81 -23.25 7.67
N LEU A 109 -0.66 -22.80 6.43
CA LEU A 109 0.19 -23.48 5.44
C LEU A 109 1.66 -23.51 5.89
N SER A 110 2.18 -22.43 6.49
CA SER A 110 3.54 -22.42 7.02
C SER A 110 3.75 -23.42 8.17
N MET A 111 2.72 -23.67 8.98
CA MET A 111 2.75 -24.71 10.01
C MET A 111 2.75 -26.11 9.39
N MET A 112 1.85 -26.37 8.45
CA MET A 112 1.74 -27.68 7.79
C MET A 112 3.01 -28.05 6.98
N LEU A 113 3.66 -27.05 6.37
CA LEU A 113 4.88 -27.21 5.56
C LEU A 113 6.16 -27.10 6.40
N ARG A 114 6.05 -26.73 7.69
CA ARG A 114 7.17 -26.53 8.61
C ARG A 114 8.21 -25.54 8.11
N THR A 115 7.74 -24.48 7.41
CA THR A 115 8.60 -23.45 6.82
C THR A 115 8.56 -22.16 7.63
N LYS A 116 9.53 -21.27 7.44
CA LYS A 116 9.54 -19.93 8.06
C LYS A 116 8.38 -19.08 7.54
N PHE A 117 7.89 -18.15 8.36
CA PHE A 117 6.75 -17.31 8.04
C PHE A 117 7.00 -15.86 8.42
N TYR A 118 6.78 -14.96 7.48
CA TYR A 118 7.01 -13.53 7.60
C TYR A 118 5.75 -12.76 7.22
N ILE A 119 5.53 -11.66 7.93
CA ILE A 119 4.40 -10.75 7.70
C ILE A 119 4.95 -9.35 7.48
N GLN A 120 4.33 -8.58 6.57
CA GLN A 120 4.52 -7.14 6.48
C GLN A 120 3.21 -6.44 6.87
N GLU A 121 3.29 -5.45 7.79
CA GLU A 121 2.17 -4.62 8.21
C GLU A 121 2.43 -3.16 7.84
N GLN A 122 1.54 -2.60 7.03
CA GLN A 122 1.67 -1.24 6.53
C GLN A 122 1.10 -0.17 7.45
N ASN A 123 0.24 -0.55 8.39
CA ASN A 123 -0.49 0.39 9.24
C ASN A 123 0.07 0.43 10.66
N ILE A 124 -0.09 1.56 11.31
CA ILE A 124 0.26 1.72 12.73
C ILE A 124 -0.60 0.83 13.65
N PHE A 125 -1.78 0.44 13.17
CA PHE A 125 -2.67 -0.51 13.86
C PHE A 125 -2.84 -1.74 12.97
N ALA A 126 -2.30 -2.87 13.42
CA ALA A 126 -2.31 -4.09 12.61
C ALA A 126 -3.72 -4.61 12.36
N GLY A 127 -3.95 -4.98 11.09
CA GLY A 127 -5.20 -5.61 10.68
C GLY A 127 -5.43 -6.97 11.35
N LEU A 128 -6.70 -7.37 11.48
CA LEU A 128 -7.07 -8.62 12.17
C LEU A 128 -6.36 -9.85 11.57
N GLY A 129 -6.22 -9.91 10.25
CA GLY A 129 -5.50 -11.00 9.59
C GLY A 129 -4.05 -11.11 10.07
N ASN A 130 -3.32 -9.99 10.12
CA ASN A 130 -1.95 -9.94 10.61
C ASN A 130 -1.88 -10.22 12.11
N LYS A 131 -2.80 -9.65 12.91
CA LYS A 131 -2.88 -9.89 14.35
C LYS A 131 -2.95 -11.38 14.69
N VAL A 132 -3.91 -12.10 14.08
CA VAL A 132 -4.10 -13.53 14.38
C VAL A 132 -3.01 -14.42 13.79
N SER A 133 -2.31 -13.96 12.76
CA SER A 133 -1.23 -14.71 12.10
C SER A 133 0.13 -14.47 12.75
N ALA A 134 0.30 -13.38 13.47
CA ALA A 134 1.59 -12.96 14.04
C ALA A 134 2.14 -13.96 15.08
N PHE A 135 1.28 -14.76 15.75
CA PHE A 135 1.74 -15.78 16.69
C PHE A 135 2.66 -16.81 16.00
N ARG A 136 2.40 -17.10 14.72
CA ARG A 136 3.20 -18.05 13.92
C ARG A 136 4.42 -17.39 13.27
N ALA A 137 4.38 -16.07 13.07
CA ALA A 137 5.43 -15.36 12.35
C ALA A 137 6.79 -15.48 13.03
N ASN A 138 7.85 -15.66 12.26
CA ASN A 138 9.24 -15.50 12.67
C ASN A 138 9.51 -14.03 12.95
N SER A 139 9.07 -13.14 12.04
CA SER A 139 9.11 -11.70 12.22
C SER A 139 7.91 -11.02 11.55
N VAL A 140 7.54 -9.85 12.05
CA VAL A 140 6.55 -8.96 11.45
C VAL A 140 7.25 -7.65 11.12
N PHE A 141 7.52 -7.44 9.83
CA PHE A 141 8.08 -6.20 9.32
C PHE A 141 7.03 -5.10 9.38
N THR A 142 7.35 -3.98 10.00
CA THR A 142 6.37 -2.91 10.21
C THR A 142 6.80 -1.61 9.57
N SER A 143 5.83 -0.90 8.98
CA SER A 143 6.05 0.43 8.41
C SER A 143 6.17 1.52 9.48
N PHE A 144 5.70 1.24 10.69
CA PHE A 144 5.72 2.17 11.82
C PHE A 144 6.42 1.55 13.03
N PRO A 145 7.25 2.33 13.77
CA PRO A 145 8.06 1.79 14.87
C PRO A 145 7.22 1.26 16.04
N ASN A 146 6.03 1.84 16.26
CA ASN A 146 5.14 1.51 17.36
C ASN A 146 3.83 0.89 16.87
N THR A 147 3.92 -0.05 15.93
CA THR A 147 2.75 -0.77 15.42
C THR A 147 2.01 -1.46 16.56
N LYS A 148 0.71 -1.18 16.67
CA LYS A 148 -0.18 -1.69 17.71
C LYS A 148 -0.85 -2.99 17.27
N ASN A 149 -1.42 -3.71 18.24
CA ASN A 149 -2.20 -4.92 18.03
C ASN A 149 -1.39 -6.15 17.58
N ILE A 150 -0.05 -6.09 17.72
CA ILE A 150 0.90 -7.19 17.54
C ILE A 150 1.87 -7.19 18.74
N SER A 151 2.35 -8.37 19.13
CA SER A 151 3.37 -8.50 20.18
C SER A 151 4.67 -7.79 19.76
N GLN A 152 5.18 -6.89 20.58
CA GLN A 152 6.42 -6.15 20.34
C GLN A 152 7.63 -7.08 20.10
N LYS A 153 7.67 -8.27 20.71
CA LYS A 153 8.72 -9.27 20.50
C LYS A 153 8.79 -9.83 19.08
N LYS A 154 7.74 -9.63 18.27
CA LYS A 154 7.65 -10.09 16.88
C LYS A 154 7.93 -8.97 15.87
N ILE A 155 7.95 -7.73 16.33
CA ILE A 155 8.13 -6.56 15.45
C ILE A 155 9.59 -6.43 15.04
N ASP A 156 9.78 -6.31 13.74
CA ASP A 156 10.99 -5.84 13.09
C ASP A 156 10.64 -4.55 12.34
N PHE A 157 11.04 -3.41 12.89
CA PHE A 157 10.76 -2.13 12.25
C PHE A 157 11.65 -1.96 11.03
N SER A 158 11.06 -2.19 9.87
CA SER A 158 11.73 -2.08 8.58
C SER A 158 11.58 -0.72 7.90
N GLY A 159 10.54 0.03 8.25
CA GLY A 159 9.98 1.09 7.41
C GLY A 159 8.98 0.55 6.39
N PRO A 160 8.27 1.44 5.66
CA PRO A 160 7.28 1.06 4.67
C PRO A 160 7.91 0.41 3.43
N VAL A 161 7.19 -0.53 2.83
CA VAL A 161 7.49 -0.99 1.47
C VAL A 161 6.90 0.02 0.49
N LEU A 162 7.77 0.70 -0.24
CA LEU A 162 7.41 1.76 -1.16
C LEU A 162 7.30 1.23 -2.60
N ASN A 163 6.35 1.78 -3.35
CA ASN A 163 6.18 1.51 -4.78
C ASN A 163 6.84 2.61 -5.62
N LEU A 164 8.12 2.86 -5.33
CA LEU A 164 8.94 3.89 -5.94
C LEU A 164 10.31 3.32 -6.30
N ASP A 165 11.01 3.98 -7.20
CA ASP A 165 12.45 3.84 -7.30
C ASP A 165 13.12 4.63 -6.17
N VAL A 166 13.43 3.94 -5.07
CA VAL A 166 13.99 4.54 -3.84
C VAL A 166 15.41 5.11 -4.04
N GLU A 167 16.05 4.80 -5.16
CA GLU A 167 17.37 5.33 -5.53
C GLU A 167 17.26 6.64 -6.32
N LYS A 168 16.06 6.96 -6.83
CA LYS A 168 15.81 8.16 -7.62
C LYS A 168 15.67 9.39 -6.72
N ILE A 169 16.45 10.40 -6.98
CA ILE A 169 16.31 11.72 -6.33
C ILE A 169 15.27 12.53 -7.12
N ARG A 170 14.29 13.09 -6.42
CA ARG A 170 13.28 13.96 -7.02
C ARG A 170 13.91 15.27 -7.47
N ASP A 171 13.61 15.73 -8.69
CA ASP A 171 13.97 17.05 -9.20
C ASP A 171 12.82 18.05 -8.92
N ASN A 172 13.10 19.06 -8.10
CA ASN A 172 12.13 20.08 -7.67
C ASN A 172 12.17 21.36 -8.51
N SER A 173 12.64 21.33 -9.76
CA SER A 173 12.89 22.51 -10.58
C SER A 173 11.65 23.13 -11.28
N ASN A 174 10.44 22.76 -10.90
CA ASN A 174 9.22 23.27 -11.52
C ASN A 174 8.95 24.75 -11.15
N SER A 175 8.77 25.60 -12.18
CA SER A 175 8.44 27.01 -12.02
C SER A 175 6.99 27.30 -11.61
N ASN A 176 6.08 26.35 -11.81
CA ASN A 176 4.66 26.48 -11.50
C ASN A 176 4.23 25.42 -10.49
N ILE A 177 3.51 25.82 -9.45
CA ILE A 177 3.03 24.93 -8.42
C ILE A 177 2.01 23.94 -8.99
N THR A 178 2.20 22.69 -8.68
CA THR A 178 1.31 21.59 -9.08
C THR A 178 0.80 20.85 -7.85
N ILE A 179 -0.52 20.79 -7.68
CA ILE A 179 -1.15 20.00 -6.62
C ILE A 179 -1.62 18.65 -7.16
N GLY A 180 -1.27 17.58 -6.46
CA GLY A 180 -1.68 16.23 -6.79
C GLY A 180 -2.82 15.74 -5.90
N PHE A 181 -3.86 15.15 -6.48
CA PHE A 181 -4.96 14.52 -5.74
C PHE A 181 -4.98 13.02 -6.00
N GLN A 182 -5.01 12.19 -4.94
CA GLN A 182 -5.15 10.74 -5.09
C GLN A 182 -5.93 10.08 -3.94
N GLY A 183 -6.88 9.21 -4.31
CA GLY A 183 -7.70 8.41 -3.38
C GLY A 183 -7.21 6.96 -3.20
N GLY A 184 -6.03 6.61 -3.74
CA GLY A 184 -5.52 5.23 -3.85
C GLY A 184 -6.02 4.53 -5.13
N SER A 185 -5.62 3.27 -5.36
CA SER A 185 -5.86 2.53 -6.62
C SER A 185 -7.33 2.40 -7.04
N GLN A 186 -8.25 2.38 -6.09
CA GLN A 186 -9.70 2.33 -6.35
C GLN A 186 -10.34 3.72 -6.43
N GLY A 187 -9.65 4.75 -6.00
CA GLY A 187 -10.15 6.10 -5.87
C GLY A 187 -10.92 6.34 -4.56
N SER A 188 -11.31 7.59 -4.36
CA SER A 188 -12.09 8.03 -3.20
C SER A 188 -13.00 9.17 -3.61
N LYS A 189 -14.31 8.97 -3.43
CA LYS A 189 -15.30 10.01 -3.75
C LYS A 189 -14.96 11.35 -3.07
N GLU A 190 -14.59 11.33 -1.80
CA GLU A 190 -14.28 12.53 -1.02
C GLU A 190 -13.04 13.28 -1.56
N ILE A 191 -11.99 12.56 -1.98
CA ILE A 191 -10.81 13.16 -2.63
C ILE A 191 -11.18 13.69 -4.02
N ASN A 192 -11.99 12.94 -4.77
CA ASN A 192 -12.42 13.34 -6.10
C ASN A 192 -13.30 14.59 -6.05
N ASP A 193 -14.22 14.66 -5.06
CA ASP A 193 -15.07 15.84 -4.85
C ASP A 193 -14.21 17.07 -4.51
N LEU A 194 -13.21 16.95 -3.63
CA LEU A 194 -12.27 18.04 -3.31
C LEU A 194 -11.46 18.49 -4.53
N ALA A 195 -10.97 17.56 -5.34
CA ALA A 195 -10.23 17.89 -6.56
C ALA A 195 -11.10 18.66 -7.58
N ILE A 196 -12.36 18.25 -7.72
CA ILE A 196 -13.32 18.90 -8.63
C ILE A 196 -13.69 20.30 -8.13
N GLU A 197 -13.92 20.45 -6.83
CA GLU A 197 -14.22 21.74 -6.20
C GLU A 197 -13.05 22.70 -6.35
N PHE A 198 -11.81 22.22 -6.09
CA PHE A 198 -10.58 22.99 -6.26
C PHE A 198 -10.37 23.43 -7.71
N ALA A 199 -10.60 22.53 -8.68
CA ALA A 199 -10.43 22.84 -10.10
C ALA A 199 -11.42 23.88 -10.64
N LYS A 200 -12.54 24.12 -9.94
CA LYS A 200 -13.56 25.11 -10.28
C LYS A 200 -13.37 26.45 -9.57
N ASP A 201 -12.50 26.50 -8.57
CA ASP A 201 -12.26 27.73 -7.80
C ASP A 201 -11.37 28.68 -8.61
N PRO A 202 -11.88 29.88 -9.01
CA PRO A 202 -11.12 30.82 -9.84
C PRO A 202 -9.88 31.39 -9.15
N ILE A 203 -9.82 31.32 -7.81
CA ILE A 203 -8.66 31.80 -7.04
C ILE A 203 -7.39 31.00 -7.40
N TYR A 204 -7.55 29.73 -7.78
CA TYR A 204 -6.46 28.79 -8.03
C TYR A 204 -6.30 28.45 -9.52
N GLU A 205 -6.80 29.28 -10.44
CA GLU A 205 -6.72 29.05 -11.90
C GLU A 205 -5.28 28.90 -12.44
N ASN A 206 -4.29 29.45 -11.73
CA ASN A 206 -2.88 29.37 -12.08
C ASN A 206 -2.16 28.16 -11.47
N ILE A 207 -2.81 27.39 -10.58
CA ILE A 207 -2.27 26.18 -9.99
C ILE A 207 -2.59 24.99 -10.87
N LYS A 208 -1.57 24.23 -11.26
CA LYS A 208 -1.77 22.99 -12.01
C LYS A 208 -2.28 21.88 -11.11
N ILE A 209 -3.21 21.08 -11.62
CA ILE A 209 -3.85 19.98 -10.90
C ILE A 209 -3.61 18.68 -11.64
N ILE A 210 -3.07 17.69 -10.94
CA ILE A 210 -2.96 16.30 -11.38
C ILE A 210 -3.85 15.44 -10.47
N HIS A 211 -4.89 14.83 -11.04
CA HIS A 211 -5.88 14.07 -10.29
C HIS A 211 -5.92 12.60 -10.69
N ILE A 212 -5.60 11.69 -9.78
CA ILE A 212 -5.79 10.25 -9.95
C ILE A 212 -7.17 9.88 -9.37
N VAL A 213 -8.13 9.69 -10.27
CA VAL A 213 -9.55 9.46 -9.93
C VAL A 213 -9.76 8.09 -9.29
N GLY A 214 -9.02 7.08 -9.75
CA GLY A 214 -9.12 5.68 -9.32
C GLY A 214 -10.02 4.82 -10.20
N LYS A 215 -9.67 3.54 -10.32
CA LYS A 215 -10.33 2.56 -11.24
C LYS A 215 -11.83 2.35 -11.00
N SER A 216 -12.36 2.67 -9.83
CA SER A 216 -13.78 2.48 -9.48
C SER A 216 -14.64 3.73 -9.69
N HIS A 217 -14.07 4.79 -10.22
CA HIS A 217 -14.75 6.06 -10.45
C HIS A 217 -14.53 6.50 -11.91
N ASN A 218 -15.48 7.23 -12.43
CA ASN A 218 -15.34 7.81 -13.77
C ASN A 218 -14.69 9.19 -13.64
N SER A 219 -13.71 9.47 -14.51
CA SER A 219 -13.16 10.80 -14.64
C SER A 219 -14.26 11.78 -15.06
N SER A 220 -14.45 12.84 -14.29
CA SER A 220 -15.31 13.94 -14.70
C SER A 220 -14.53 14.79 -15.69
N THR A 221 -15.11 15.05 -16.84
CA THR A 221 -14.59 16.02 -17.82
C THR A 221 -14.75 17.44 -17.24
N ILE A 222 -13.69 17.94 -16.59
CA ILE A 222 -13.58 19.35 -16.23
C ILE A 222 -12.87 20.03 -17.41
N ASN A 223 -13.53 20.97 -18.04
CA ASN A 223 -12.94 21.76 -19.10
C ASN A 223 -12.13 22.93 -18.49
N SER A 224 -10.97 22.60 -17.95
CA SER A 224 -10.02 23.58 -17.43
C SER A 224 -8.61 23.27 -17.94
N LYS A 225 -7.88 24.33 -18.33
CA LYS A 225 -6.53 24.19 -18.90
C LYS A 225 -5.48 23.73 -17.88
N ASN A 226 -5.75 23.94 -16.60
CA ASN A 226 -4.84 23.61 -15.50
C ASN A 226 -5.17 22.27 -14.82
N TYR A 227 -6.21 21.54 -15.26
CA TYR A 227 -6.63 20.26 -14.67
C TYR A 227 -6.40 19.09 -15.62
N VAL A 228 -5.67 18.11 -15.14
CA VAL A 228 -5.43 16.83 -15.83
C VAL A 228 -5.83 15.68 -14.92
N SER A 229 -6.66 14.77 -15.42
CA SER A 229 -7.10 13.60 -14.67
C SER A 229 -6.67 12.28 -15.32
N TYR A 230 -6.36 11.31 -14.48
CA TYR A 230 -6.02 9.94 -14.87
C TYR A 230 -6.88 8.97 -14.05
N ASP A 231 -7.42 7.94 -14.69
CA ASP A 231 -8.11 6.87 -13.97
C ASP A 231 -7.13 6.07 -13.09
N PHE A 232 -5.91 5.88 -13.59
CA PHE A 232 -4.85 5.18 -12.92
C PHE A 232 -3.48 5.56 -13.50
N ILE A 233 -2.44 5.61 -12.67
CA ILE A 233 -1.05 5.80 -13.08
C ILE A 233 -0.26 4.58 -12.64
N GLU A 234 0.39 3.89 -13.59
CA GLU A 234 1.21 2.70 -13.30
C GLU A 234 2.54 3.06 -12.65
N ASN A 235 3.21 4.05 -13.23
CA ASN A 235 4.49 4.55 -12.69
C ASN A 235 4.24 5.78 -11.81
N MET A 236 4.21 5.56 -10.50
CA MET A 236 3.99 6.63 -9.52
C MET A 236 5.18 7.57 -9.39
N ASP A 237 6.41 7.21 -9.81
CA ASP A 237 7.55 8.11 -9.80
C ASP A 237 7.27 9.36 -10.66
N ASN A 238 6.69 9.16 -11.85
CA ASN A 238 6.33 10.28 -12.73
C ASN A 238 5.27 11.21 -12.11
N TYR A 239 4.33 10.64 -11.35
CA TYR A 239 3.35 11.44 -10.63
C TYR A 239 4.01 12.27 -9.53
N TYR A 240 4.83 11.65 -8.69
CA TYR A 240 5.52 12.35 -7.59
C TYR A 240 6.53 13.38 -8.08
N ASP A 241 7.21 13.14 -9.22
CA ASP A 241 8.09 14.13 -9.84
C ASP A 241 7.34 15.37 -10.36
N SER A 242 6.04 15.22 -10.64
CA SER A 242 5.21 16.25 -11.27
C SER A 242 4.43 17.11 -10.29
N ILE A 243 4.43 16.79 -8.99
CA ILE A 243 3.62 17.49 -7.98
C ILE A 243 4.50 18.13 -6.91
N ASP A 244 4.08 19.26 -6.37
CA ASP A 244 4.73 19.98 -5.27
C ASP A 244 4.06 19.74 -3.93
N ILE A 245 2.76 19.48 -3.92
CA ILE A 245 1.96 19.17 -2.74
C ILE A 245 0.96 18.06 -3.08
N GLN A 246 0.66 17.19 -2.12
CA GLN A 246 -0.29 16.09 -2.29
C GLN A 246 -1.50 16.23 -1.39
N VAL A 247 -2.70 16.00 -1.94
CA VAL A 247 -3.95 15.75 -1.20
C VAL A 247 -4.31 14.28 -1.35
N SER A 248 -4.34 13.52 -0.24
CA SER A 248 -4.56 12.07 -0.35
C SER A 248 -5.20 11.43 0.88
N ARG A 249 -5.53 10.13 0.74
CA ARG A 249 -5.80 9.24 1.87
C ARG A 249 -4.50 8.90 2.61
N ALA A 250 -4.61 8.61 3.91
CA ALA A 250 -3.47 8.19 4.74
C ALA A 250 -3.17 6.68 4.58
N GLY A 251 -2.87 6.27 3.35
CA GLY A 251 -2.49 4.90 2.96
C GLY A 251 -1.03 4.82 2.49
N GLY A 252 -0.72 3.85 1.61
CA GLY A 252 0.63 3.67 1.06
C GLY A 252 1.17 4.91 0.37
N GLY A 253 0.37 5.58 -0.46
CA GLY A 253 0.78 6.80 -1.17
C GLY A 253 1.16 7.97 -0.25
N SER A 254 0.64 8.02 0.99
CA SER A 254 1.08 9.03 1.95
C SER A 254 2.48 8.71 2.53
N LEU A 255 2.86 7.45 2.60
CA LEU A 255 4.20 7.04 3.02
C LEU A 255 5.22 7.27 1.89
N GLU A 256 4.80 7.09 0.64
CA GLU A 256 5.61 7.40 -0.54
C GLU A 256 5.90 8.90 -0.63
N ALA A 257 4.87 9.74 -0.52
CA ALA A 257 5.05 11.19 -0.51
C ALA A 257 5.89 11.68 0.68
N ALA A 258 5.72 11.08 1.87
CA ALA A 258 6.55 11.39 3.04
C ALA A 258 8.03 11.01 2.81
N PHE A 259 8.31 9.89 2.15
CA PHE A 259 9.67 9.49 1.79
C PHE A 259 10.33 10.49 0.84
N LEU A 260 9.55 11.02 -0.10
CA LEU A 260 10.01 12.01 -1.08
C LEU A 260 10.00 13.46 -0.55
N ASN A 261 9.69 13.67 0.73
CA ASN A 261 9.53 14.98 1.35
C ASN A 261 8.53 15.90 0.62
N ILE A 262 7.48 15.31 0.05
CA ILE A 262 6.37 16.06 -0.56
C ILE A 262 5.41 16.47 0.55
N PRO A 263 5.14 17.77 0.75
CA PRO A 263 4.13 18.25 1.67
C PRO A 263 2.76 17.63 1.39
N GLN A 264 2.02 17.28 2.45
CA GLN A 264 0.79 16.53 2.30
C GLN A 264 -0.37 17.11 3.11
N LEU A 265 -1.55 17.11 2.48
CA LEU A 265 -2.84 17.33 3.11
C LEU A 265 -3.61 15.99 3.13
N LEU A 266 -3.78 15.43 4.31
CA LEU A 266 -4.36 14.10 4.45
C LEU A 266 -5.84 14.17 4.82
N VAL A 267 -6.66 13.42 4.10
CA VAL A 267 -8.09 13.23 4.36
C VAL A 267 -8.30 11.75 4.77
N PRO A 268 -8.20 11.43 6.07
CA PRO A 268 -8.38 10.06 6.53
C PRO A 268 -9.78 9.55 6.25
N TYR A 269 -9.92 8.27 5.89
CA TYR A 269 -11.22 7.66 5.65
C TYR A 269 -12.04 7.60 6.94
N LYS A 270 -13.30 8.05 6.89
CA LYS A 270 -14.16 8.24 8.07
C LYS A 270 -15.05 7.03 8.42
N HIS A 271 -15.15 6.02 7.54
CA HIS A 271 -16.14 4.96 7.67
C HIS A 271 -15.52 3.55 7.77
N GLY A 272 -16.19 2.65 8.52
CA GLY A 272 -15.80 1.24 8.64
C GLY A 272 -14.51 0.99 9.42
N THR A 273 -14.04 -0.26 9.40
CA THR A 273 -12.84 -0.69 10.16
C THR A 273 -11.54 -0.08 9.67
N THR A 274 -11.48 0.34 8.41
CA THR A 274 -10.30 0.98 7.80
C THR A 274 -10.12 2.42 8.27
N SER A 275 -11.17 3.07 8.78
CA SER A 275 -11.13 4.46 9.25
C SER A 275 -10.11 4.66 10.38
N GLN A 276 -10.11 3.77 11.37
CA GLN A 276 -9.19 3.84 12.51
C GLN A 276 -7.73 3.71 12.07
N HIS A 277 -7.43 2.83 11.11
CA HIS A 277 -6.08 2.64 10.58
C HIS A 277 -5.58 3.91 9.89
N GLN A 278 -6.39 4.49 8.99
CA GLN A 278 -6.00 5.70 8.26
C GLN A 278 -5.89 6.92 9.16
N LEU A 279 -6.78 7.08 10.13
CA LEU A 279 -6.69 8.18 11.09
C LEU A 279 -5.40 8.12 11.90
N LEU A 280 -5.04 6.95 12.41
CA LEU A 280 -3.80 6.78 13.18
C LEU A 280 -2.55 6.98 12.32
N ASN A 281 -2.56 6.51 11.06
CA ASN A 281 -1.47 6.79 10.12
C ASN A 281 -1.31 8.29 9.87
N ALA A 282 -2.43 9.01 9.62
CA ALA A 282 -2.43 10.45 9.41
C ALA A 282 -1.90 11.21 10.63
N GLN A 283 -2.39 10.87 11.83
CA GLN A 283 -1.93 11.49 13.08
C GLN A 283 -0.44 11.26 13.34
N PHE A 284 0.08 10.10 12.98
CA PHE A 284 1.51 9.83 13.08
C PHE A 284 2.31 10.74 12.13
N LEU A 285 1.91 10.82 10.86
CA LEU A 285 2.57 11.66 9.86
C LEU A 285 2.49 13.15 10.24
N GLU A 286 1.34 13.62 10.72
CA GLU A 286 1.17 14.99 11.20
C GLU A 286 2.06 15.30 12.40
N LYS A 287 2.09 14.41 13.41
CA LYS A 287 2.98 14.55 14.57
C LYS A 287 4.45 14.59 14.21
N LYS A 288 4.83 13.94 13.10
CA LYS A 288 6.20 13.93 12.57
C LYS A 288 6.50 15.11 11.65
N GLY A 289 5.54 15.98 11.39
CA GLY A 289 5.71 17.11 10.48
C GLY A 289 5.70 16.74 8.99
N ALA A 290 5.26 15.52 8.64
CA ALA A 290 5.21 15.06 7.25
C ALA A 290 3.89 15.40 6.54
N ALA A 291 2.86 15.83 7.29
CA ALA A 291 1.53 16.08 6.74
C ALA A 291 0.71 17.01 7.66
N LYS A 292 -0.39 17.52 7.12
CA LYS A 292 -1.49 18.11 7.88
C LYS A 292 -2.78 17.35 7.60
N ILE A 293 -3.62 17.17 8.62
CA ILE A 293 -4.94 16.54 8.45
C ILE A 293 -5.94 17.64 8.10
N ILE A 294 -6.75 17.39 7.06
CA ILE A 294 -7.84 18.27 6.64
C ILE A 294 -9.16 17.50 6.59
N THR A 295 -10.27 18.21 6.81
CA THR A 295 -11.61 17.63 6.86
C THR A 295 -12.61 18.34 5.94
N SER A 296 -12.23 19.47 5.35
CA SER A 296 -13.08 20.31 4.51
C SER A 296 -12.28 21.02 3.41
N TYR A 297 -13.00 21.56 2.42
CA TYR A 297 -12.42 22.38 1.37
C TYR A 297 -11.84 23.70 1.91
N GLU A 298 -12.47 24.31 2.91
CA GLU A 298 -11.96 25.53 3.55
C GLU A 298 -10.63 25.29 4.27
N GLU A 299 -10.48 24.14 4.94
CA GLU A 299 -9.19 23.76 5.53
C GLU A 299 -8.13 23.49 4.47
N LEU A 300 -8.49 22.88 3.32
CA LEU A 300 -7.59 22.70 2.19
C LEU A 300 -7.05 24.04 1.73
N LYS A 301 -7.93 25.04 1.49
CA LYS A 301 -7.54 26.40 1.07
C LYS A 301 -6.59 27.06 2.08
N THR A 302 -6.95 27.01 3.36
CA THR A 302 -6.15 27.60 4.42
C THR A 302 -4.73 27.00 4.45
N MET A 303 -4.63 25.67 4.42
CA MET A 303 -3.34 24.97 4.45
C MET A 303 -2.54 25.18 3.17
N LEU A 304 -3.21 25.24 2.00
CA LEU A 304 -2.54 25.54 0.74
C LEU A 304 -1.95 26.95 0.73
N ASN A 305 -2.69 27.95 1.21
CA ASN A 305 -2.17 29.32 1.31
C ASN A 305 -0.95 29.39 2.25
N SER A 306 -0.98 28.71 3.39
CA SER A 306 0.19 28.56 4.27
C SER A 306 1.39 27.93 3.55
N TYR A 307 1.14 26.97 2.66
CA TYR A 307 2.20 26.38 1.83
C TYR A 307 2.75 27.40 0.82
N LEU A 308 1.86 28.15 0.17
CA LEU A 308 2.24 29.17 -0.81
C LEU A 308 3.04 30.34 -0.17
N ASP A 309 2.77 30.61 1.10
CA ASP A 309 3.44 31.64 1.91
C ASP A 309 4.76 31.14 2.57
N ASP A 310 5.28 29.98 2.13
CA ASP A 310 6.53 29.36 2.62
C ASP A 310 6.47 28.80 4.06
N GLU A 311 5.32 28.78 4.70
CA GLU A 311 5.19 28.28 6.08
C GLU A 311 5.19 26.75 6.18
N LEU A 312 4.77 26.05 5.11
CA LEU A 312 4.73 24.57 5.02
C LEU A 312 5.90 23.93 4.27
N SER A 313 6.74 24.72 3.62
CA SER A 313 7.86 24.22 2.79
C SER A 313 8.92 23.44 3.56
N LYS A 314 8.87 23.44 4.89
CA LYS A 314 9.85 22.83 5.79
C LYS A 314 9.35 21.56 6.48
N LEU A 315 8.39 20.83 5.88
CA LEU A 315 8.00 19.52 6.41
C LEU A 315 9.14 18.51 6.14
N GLU A 316 10.07 18.42 7.05
CA GLU A 316 11.14 17.44 7.00
C GLU A 316 10.72 16.19 7.78
N PHE A 317 10.55 15.08 7.06
CA PHE A 317 10.34 13.79 7.67
C PHE A 317 11.21 12.74 6.99
N ASN A 318 12.22 12.28 7.69
CA ASN A 318 13.09 11.23 7.17
C ASN A 318 12.47 9.86 7.47
N ILE A 319 11.90 9.23 6.46
CA ILE A 319 11.39 7.87 6.53
C ILE A 319 12.31 6.93 5.75
N GLN A 320 12.69 5.81 6.35
CA GLN A 320 13.52 4.82 5.69
C GLN A 320 12.64 3.84 4.91
N ALA A 321 12.98 3.57 3.64
CA ALA A 321 12.31 2.54 2.86
C ALA A 321 12.63 1.14 3.38
N GLY A 322 11.59 0.31 3.58
CA GLY A 322 11.73 -1.04 4.10
C GLY A 322 12.10 -2.09 3.05
N ASN A 323 12.07 -1.73 1.77
CA ASN A 323 12.30 -2.65 0.65
C ASN A 323 13.60 -3.43 0.80
N ASP A 324 14.70 -2.73 1.04
CA ASP A 324 16.04 -3.33 1.16
C ASP A 324 16.23 -4.15 2.42
N HIS A 325 15.73 -3.67 3.56
CA HIS A 325 15.82 -4.38 4.83
C HIS A 325 15.09 -5.73 4.74
N ILE A 326 13.83 -5.70 4.29
CA ILE A 326 13.02 -6.91 4.11
C ILE A 326 13.66 -7.82 3.06
N GLY A 327 14.08 -7.27 1.91
CA GLY A 327 14.73 -8.02 0.85
C GLY A 327 15.97 -8.77 1.33
N LYS A 328 16.86 -8.13 2.11
CA LYS A 328 18.05 -8.76 2.69
C LYS A 328 17.70 -9.94 3.61
N VAL A 329 16.72 -9.74 4.52
CA VAL A 329 16.29 -10.82 5.42
C VAL A 329 15.75 -12.01 4.63
N LEU A 330 14.90 -11.77 3.64
CA LEU A 330 14.27 -12.84 2.85
C LEU A 330 15.26 -13.57 1.93
N ILE A 331 16.26 -12.88 1.36
CA ILE A 331 17.32 -13.49 0.56
C ILE A 331 18.16 -14.47 1.39
N ASN A 332 18.48 -14.11 2.64
CA ASN A 332 19.20 -15.01 3.54
C ASN A 332 18.43 -16.30 3.87
N GLU A 333 17.14 -16.34 3.62
CA GLU A 333 16.31 -17.55 3.78
C GLU A 333 16.29 -18.44 2.53
N ILE A 334 16.63 -17.89 1.37
CA ILE A 334 16.68 -18.63 0.10
C ILE A 334 18.03 -19.35 -0.06
N ASN A 335 19.10 -18.71 0.38
CA ASN A 335 20.48 -19.22 0.33
C ASN A 335 20.74 -20.21 1.47
#